data_2a4ae3cd7e778198d1e79e8fa83dec91
#
_entry.id   2a4ae3cd7e778198d1e79e8fa83dec91
#
_cell.length_a   1.000
_cell.length_b   1.000
_cell.length_c   1.000
_cell.angle_alpha   90.00
_cell.angle_beta   90.00
_cell.angle_gamma   90.00
#
_symmetry.space_group_name_H-M   'P 1'
#
loop_
_entity.id
_entity.type
_entity.pdbx_description
1 polymer ?
#
loop_
_entity_poly.entity_id
_entity_poly.type
_entity_poly.pdbx_seq_one_letter_code
_entity_poly.pdbx_strand_id
1 'polypeptide(L)'
;MRQINLVEGKVVAPEGMKVGIVAARFNEIIVNKLLGGAVDGLVRHGVEEENITAAWVPGACESPLTAQKMAQSGKYDAVICVGAVIRGDTSHYDLVCNESAKGIAQVELATGIPVLFGVITTENIEQAIARAGSKAGNKGYDCALSAIEMVNLMKQL
;
A
#
# COMPACT_ATOMS: atom_id res chain seq x y z
N MET A 1 -38.14 -0.19 3.33
CA MET A 1 -36.73 -0.11 2.86
C MET A 1 -36.69 -0.61 1.42
N ARG A 2 -36.00 0.11 0.57
CA ARG A 2 -35.81 -0.34 -0.83
C ARG A 2 -34.78 -1.47 -0.85
N GLN A 3 -35.03 -2.48 -1.67
CA GLN A 3 -34.06 -3.54 -1.90
C GLN A 3 -33.14 -3.12 -3.05
N ILE A 4 -31.84 -3.12 -2.76
CA ILE A 4 -30.79 -2.81 -3.73
C ILE A 4 -29.83 -3.98 -3.82
N ASN A 5 -29.09 -4.06 -4.90
CA ASN A 5 -27.97 -5.00 -5.02
C ASN A 5 -26.74 -4.37 -4.36
N LEU A 6 -26.35 -4.87 -3.20
CA LEU A 6 -25.19 -4.38 -2.47
C LEU A 6 -24.02 -5.33 -2.66
N VAL A 7 -22.91 -4.80 -3.13
CA VAL A 7 -21.68 -5.57 -3.37
C VAL A 7 -20.59 -5.08 -2.41
N GLU A 8 -20.03 -5.99 -1.66
CA GLU A 8 -18.94 -5.71 -0.72
C GLU A 8 -17.84 -6.76 -0.87
N GLY A 9 -16.60 -6.33 -0.78
CA GLY A 9 -15.45 -7.24 -0.69
C GLY A 9 -15.27 -7.73 0.73
N LYS A 10 -15.10 -9.04 0.90
CA LYS A 10 -14.74 -9.61 2.20
C LYS A 10 -13.27 -9.37 2.49
N VAL A 11 -12.93 -9.26 3.77
CA VAL A 11 -11.54 -9.08 4.22
C VAL A 11 -10.93 -10.45 4.60
N VAL A 12 -11.10 -11.40 3.70
CA VAL A 12 -10.49 -12.74 3.77
C VAL A 12 -9.86 -12.99 2.41
N ALA A 13 -8.56 -13.22 2.39
CA ALA A 13 -7.83 -13.41 1.13
C ALA A 13 -8.40 -14.57 0.33
N PRO A 14 -8.64 -14.39 -0.97
CA PRO A 14 -8.97 -15.53 -1.83
C PRO A 14 -7.78 -16.48 -1.92
N GLU A 15 -8.05 -17.75 -2.11
CA GLU A 15 -7.00 -18.76 -2.22
C GLU A 15 -5.99 -18.40 -3.32
N GLY A 16 -4.71 -18.48 -2.97
CA GLY A 16 -3.63 -18.21 -3.91
C GLY A 16 -3.39 -16.72 -4.20
N MET A 17 -4.00 -15.80 -3.45
CA MET A 17 -3.78 -14.36 -3.63
C MET A 17 -2.29 -14.01 -3.51
N LYS A 18 -1.78 -13.27 -4.49
CA LYS A 18 -0.39 -12.80 -4.54
C LYS A 18 -0.33 -11.29 -4.43
N VAL A 19 0.57 -10.79 -3.59
CA VAL A 19 0.69 -9.36 -3.33
C VAL A 19 2.13 -8.90 -3.47
N GLY A 20 2.33 -7.83 -4.22
CA GLY A 20 3.60 -7.11 -4.28
C GLY A 20 3.59 -5.95 -3.31
N ILE A 21 4.71 -5.69 -2.65
CA ILE A 21 4.89 -4.53 -1.78
C ILE A 21 6.10 -3.76 -2.26
N VAL A 22 5.91 -2.46 -2.48
CA VAL A 22 6.99 -1.52 -2.81
C VAL A 22 7.29 -0.72 -1.55
N ALA A 23 8.50 -0.83 -1.04
CA ALA A 23 8.92 -0.15 0.19
C ALA A 23 9.98 0.91 -0.14
N ALA A 24 9.71 2.16 0.17
CA ALA A 24 10.64 3.26 -0.05
C ALA A 24 11.64 3.33 1.11
N ARG A 25 12.94 3.25 0.80
CA ARG A 25 13.99 3.14 1.83
C ARG A 25 14.18 4.41 2.63
N PHE A 26 13.92 5.57 2.06
CA PHE A 26 14.11 6.82 2.80
C PHE A 26 13.20 6.83 4.04
N ASN A 27 13.76 7.13 5.22
CA ASN A 27 13.13 6.96 6.53
C ASN A 27 12.92 5.46 6.87
N GLU A 28 13.95 4.66 6.64
CA GLU A 28 13.91 3.19 6.69
C GLU A 28 13.36 2.63 8.00
N ILE A 29 13.72 3.21 9.14
CA ILE A 29 13.24 2.73 10.45
C ILE A 29 11.72 2.75 10.52
N ILE A 30 11.10 3.82 10.02
CA ILE A 30 9.65 3.96 9.98
C ILE A 30 9.06 3.04 8.91
N VAL A 31 9.66 3.00 7.73
CA VAL A 31 9.17 2.19 6.60
C VAL A 31 9.22 0.70 6.92
N ASN A 32 10.23 0.23 7.65
CA ASN A 32 10.28 -1.15 8.13
C ASN A 32 9.07 -1.52 8.99
N LYS A 33 8.59 -0.59 9.82
CA LYS A 33 7.38 -0.81 10.61
C LYS A 33 6.13 -0.86 9.74
N LEU A 34 6.06 -0.04 8.71
CA LEU A 34 4.95 -0.07 7.75
C LEU A 34 4.95 -1.36 6.94
N LEU A 35 6.11 -1.78 6.47
CA LEU A 35 6.28 -3.04 5.75
C LEU A 35 5.87 -4.23 6.63
N GLY A 36 6.35 -4.26 7.87
CA GLY A 36 5.97 -5.29 8.84
C GLY A 36 4.47 -5.33 9.08
N GLY A 37 3.84 -4.16 9.19
CA GLY A 37 2.38 -4.07 9.34
C GLY A 37 1.63 -4.60 8.13
N ALA A 38 2.10 -4.28 6.92
CA ALA A 38 1.49 -4.77 5.69
C ALA A 38 1.58 -6.31 5.62
N VAL A 39 2.74 -6.86 5.88
CA VAL A 39 2.93 -8.34 5.89
C VAL A 39 2.06 -8.98 6.95
N ASP A 40 2.05 -8.45 8.16
CA ASP A 40 1.24 -8.98 9.26
C ASP A 40 -0.26 -8.95 8.92
N GLY A 41 -0.74 -7.84 8.36
CA GLY A 41 -2.14 -7.74 7.94
C GLY A 41 -2.52 -8.74 6.85
N LEU A 42 -1.65 -8.93 5.87
CA LEU A 42 -1.87 -9.90 4.80
C LEU A 42 -1.91 -11.33 5.34
N VAL A 43 -0.93 -11.70 6.15
CA VAL A 43 -0.82 -13.08 6.68
C VAL A 43 -1.97 -13.40 7.62
N ARG A 44 -2.33 -12.48 8.51
CA ARG A 44 -3.45 -12.68 9.44
C ARG A 44 -4.79 -12.85 8.74
N HIS A 45 -4.92 -12.35 7.53
CA HIS A 45 -6.17 -12.43 6.75
C HIS A 45 -6.09 -13.43 5.59
N GLY A 46 -5.09 -14.30 5.62
CA GLY A 46 -5.08 -15.51 4.79
C GLY A 46 -4.14 -15.50 3.58
N VAL A 47 -3.31 -14.47 3.39
CA VAL A 47 -2.30 -14.50 2.34
C VAL A 47 -1.10 -15.33 2.80
N GLU A 48 -0.70 -16.31 2.00
CA GLU A 48 0.47 -17.12 2.29
C GLU A 48 1.74 -16.30 2.17
N GLU A 49 2.69 -16.49 3.11
CA GLU A 49 3.94 -15.72 3.10
C GLU A 49 4.71 -15.85 1.78
N GLU A 50 4.72 -17.03 1.19
CA GLU A 50 5.39 -17.30 -0.09
C GLU A 50 4.76 -16.53 -1.26
N ASN A 51 3.54 -16.01 -1.09
CA ASN A 51 2.84 -15.22 -2.09
C ASN A 51 3.03 -13.70 -1.91
N ILE A 52 3.89 -13.29 -0.99
CA ILE A 52 4.20 -11.89 -0.73
C ILE A 52 5.61 -11.60 -1.21
N THR A 53 5.76 -10.62 -2.09
CA THR A 53 7.05 -10.17 -2.59
C THR A 53 7.23 -8.69 -2.28
N ALA A 54 8.28 -8.34 -1.56
CA ALA A 54 8.60 -6.95 -1.24
C ALA A 54 9.83 -6.50 -2.02
N ALA A 55 9.77 -5.32 -2.61
CA ALA A 55 10.88 -4.69 -3.30
C ALA A 55 11.19 -3.33 -2.66
N TRP A 56 12.45 -3.12 -2.33
CA TRP A 56 12.93 -1.83 -1.83
C TRP A 56 13.26 -0.90 -2.99
N VAL A 57 12.81 0.35 -2.88
CA VAL A 57 13.16 1.44 -3.79
C VAL A 57 13.85 2.57 -3.01
N PRO A 58 14.61 3.47 -3.67
CA PRO A 58 15.33 4.52 -2.95
C PRO A 58 14.42 5.47 -2.17
N GLY A 59 13.35 5.94 -2.76
CA GLY A 59 12.42 6.87 -2.12
C GLY A 59 11.01 6.76 -2.69
N ALA A 60 10.10 7.56 -2.16
CA ALA A 60 8.69 7.51 -2.56
C ALA A 60 8.47 7.83 -4.05
N CYS A 61 9.33 8.67 -4.63
CA CYS A 61 9.21 9.04 -6.05
C CYS A 61 9.46 7.88 -7.01
N GLU A 62 10.17 6.84 -6.59
CA GLU A 62 10.45 5.65 -7.41
C GLU A 62 9.39 4.57 -7.24
N SER A 63 8.46 4.76 -6.32
CA SER A 63 7.39 3.80 -6.06
C SER A 63 6.43 3.62 -7.25
N PRO A 64 5.98 4.67 -7.95
CA PRO A 64 5.07 4.48 -9.08
C PRO A 64 5.62 3.61 -10.19
N LEU A 65 6.87 3.80 -10.59
CA LEU A 65 7.50 2.99 -11.65
C LEU A 65 7.59 1.52 -11.24
N THR A 66 8.00 1.26 -10.01
CA THR A 66 8.14 -0.10 -9.50
C THR A 66 6.77 -0.77 -9.33
N ALA A 67 5.79 -0.04 -8.81
CA ALA A 67 4.42 -0.52 -8.72
C ALA A 67 3.84 -0.85 -10.08
N GLN A 68 4.10 -0.02 -11.09
CA GLN A 68 3.66 -0.28 -12.46
C GLN A 68 4.27 -1.57 -13.01
N LYS A 69 5.55 -1.78 -12.79
CA LYS A 69 6.25 -2.99 -13.23
C LYS A 69 5.62 -4.23 -12.59
N MET A 70 5.37 -4.18 -11.28
CA MET A 70 4.72 -5.29 -10.57
C MET A 70 3.29 -5.51 -11.06
N ALA A 71 2.51 -4.45 -11.19
CA ALA A 71 1.10 -4.52 -11.58
C ALA A 71 0.93 -5.06 -13.01
N GLN A 72 1.84 -4.71 -13.92
CA GLN A 72 1.81 -5.17 -15.31
C GLN A 72 2.36 -6.57 -15.52
N SER A 73 3.04 -7.13 -14.53
CA SER A 73 3.71 -8.42 -14.66
C SER A 73 2.75 -9.60 -14.77
N GLY A 74 1.51 -9.44 -14.32
CA GLY A 74 0.54 -10.53 -14.22
C GLY A 74 0.79 -11.48 -13.05
N LYS A 75 1.78 -11.17 -12.20
CA LYS A 75 2.16 -12.04 -11.07
C LYS A 75 1.45 -11.69 -9.77
N TYR A 76 0.82 -10.52 -9.68
CA TYR A 76 0.22 -10.03 -8.43
C TYR A 76 -1.22 -9.62 -8.63
N ASP A 77 -2.04 -9.88 -7.62
CA ASP A 77 -3.44 -9.48 -7.59
C ASP A 77 -3.61 -8.06 -7.06
N ALA A 78 -2.65 -7.59 -6.29
CA ALA A 78 -2.61 -6.24 -5.72
C ALA A 78 -1.16 -5.83 -5.45
N VAL A 79 -0.93 -4.52 -5.39
CA VAL A 79 0.36 -3.94 -5.01
C VAL A 79 0.13 -2.93 -3.89
N ILE A 80 0.97 -2.97 -2.86
CA ILE A 80 0.93 -2.02 -1.75
C ILE A 80 2.22 -1.19 -1.79
N CYS A 81 2.09 0.14 -1.76
CA CYS A 81 3.25 1.02 -1.70
C CYS A 81 3.34 1.61 -0.30
N VAL A 82 4.42 1.31 0.42
CA VAL A 82 4.68 1.89 1.74
C VAL A 82 5.90 2.81 1.68
N GLY A 83 5.85 3.86 2.46
CA GLY A 83 6.91 4.86 2.53
C GLY A 83 6.58 5.89 3.58
N ALA A 84 7.53 6.77 3.88
CA ALA A 84 7.32 7.85 4.84
C ALA A 84 7.96 9.13 4.29
N VAL A 85 7.15 10.17 4.12
CA VAL A 85 7.60 11.49 3.69
C VAL A 85 7.33 12.44 4.84
N ILE A 86 8.40 13.01 5.38
CA ILE A 86 8.33 13.91 6.53
C ILE A 86 8.75 15.29 6.08
N ARG A 87 7.96 16.32 6.41
CA ARG A 87 8.23 17.69 6.00
C ARG A 87 9.58 18.16 6.55
N GLY A 88 10.39 18.70 5.65
CA GLY A 88 11.66 19.36 6.00
C GLY A 88 11.57 20.87 5.85
N ASP A 89 12.71 21.51 5.63
CA ASP A 89 12.83 22.97 5.58
C ASP A 89 12.45 23.58 4.22
N THR A 90 12.20 22.75 3.21
CA THR A 90 11.95 23.22 1.83
C THR A 90 10.62 22.69 1.30
N SER A 91 10.22 23.19 0.12
CA SER A 91 9.01 22.74 -0.60
C SER A 91 9.15 21.35 -1.21
N HIS A 92 10.31 20.71 -1.09
CA HIS A 92 10.56 19.36 -1.62
C HIS A 92 9.50 18.33 -1.13
N TYR A 93 9.06 18.46 0.11
CA TYR A 93 8.01 17.61 0.68
C TYR A 93 6.75 17.60 -0.20
N ASP A 94 6.28 18.77 -0.62
CA ASP A 94 5.04 18.87 -1.40
C ASP A 94 5.20 18.20 -2.77
N LEU A 95 6.37 18.34 -3.41
CA LEU A 95 6.64 17.69 -4.69
C LEU A 95 6.64 16.17 -4.56
N VAL A 96 7.29 15.63 -3.53
CA VAL A 96 7.37 14.19 -3.30
C VAL A 96 5.98 13.63 -3.00
N CYS A 97 5.21 14.27 -2.12
CA CYS A 97 3.87 13.83 -1.77
C CYS A 97 2.94 13.82 -2.98
N ASN A 98 2.91 14.92 -3.74
CA ASN A 98 2.00 15.07 -4.87
C ASN A 98 2.33 14.10 -6.00
N GLU A 99 3.60 13.96 -6.37
CA GLU A 99 4.00 13.09 -7.48
C GLU A 99 3.89 11.62 -7.13
N SER A 100 4.24 11.22 -5.90
CA SER A 100 4.09 9.82 -5.49
C SER A 100 2.61 9.42 -5.41
N ALA A 101 1.76 10.24 -4.84
CA ALA A 101 0.33 9.96 -4.73
C ALA A 101 -0.33 9.88 -6.11
N LYS A 102 -0.06 10.85 -6.96
CA LYS A 102 -0.61 10.88 -8.32
C LYS A 102 -0.11 9.70 -9.15
N GLY A 103 1.18 9.41 -9.11
CA GLY A 103 1.76 8.32 -9.88
C GLY A 103 1.21 6.96 -9.46
N ILE A 104 1.07 6.71 -8.17
CA ILE A 104 0.52 5.44 -7.66
C ILE A 104 -0.95 5.29 -8.08
N ALA A 105 -1.75 6.36 -7.98
CA ALA A 105 -3.14 6.34 -8.41
C ALA A 105 -3.27 6.07 -9.92
N GLN A 106 -2.37 6.62 -10.73
CA GLN A 106 -2.36 6.38 -12.17
C GLN A 106 -2.05 4.92 -12.51
N VAL A 107 -1.15 4.28 -11.77
CA VAL A 107 -0.82 2.86 -11.96
C VAL A 107 -2.05 2.00 -11.71
N GLU A 108 -2.80 2.25 -10.66
CA GLU A 108 -4.01 1.51 -10.34
C GLU A 108 -5.03 1.59 -11.48
N LEU A 109 -5.31 2.79 -11.96
CA LEU A 109 -6.29 2.98 -13.03
C LEU A 109 -5.80 2.41 -14.38
N ALA A 110 -4.51 2.52 -14.68
CA ALA A 110 -3.96 2.06 -15.94
C ALA A 110 -3.85 0.53 -16.01
N THR A 111 -3.63 -0.14 -14.89
CA THR A 111 -3.42 -1.58 -14.84
C THR A 111 -4.67 -2.38 -14.46
N GLY A 112 -5.64 -1.72 -13.83
CA GLY A 112 -6.88 -2.36 -13.41
C GLY A 112 -6.77 -3.27 -12.21
N ILE A 113 -5.63 -3.28 -11.51
CA ILE A 113 -5.50 -4.00 -10.24
C ILE A 113 -5.38 -3.02 -9.07
N PRO A 114 -5.79 -3.40 -7.86
CA PRO A 114 -5.64 -2.54 -6.69
C PRO A 114 -4.19 -2.20 -6.42
N VAL A 115 -3.90 -0.91 -6.28
CA VAL A 115 -2.57 -0.40 -5.88
C VAL A 115 -2.79 0.56 -4.72
N LEU A 116 -2.38 0.14 -3.53
CA LEU A 116 -2.71 0.83 -2.29
C LEU A 116 -1.66 1.87 -1.93
N PHE A 117 -2.11 3.07 -1.58
CA PHE A 117 -1.24 4.17 -1.20
C PHE A 117 -1.00 4.12 0.31
N GLY A 118 0.10 3.49 0.72
CA GLY A 118 0.55 3.38 2.11
C GLY A 118 1.74 4.29 2.43
N VAL A 119 1.98 5.31 1.62
CA VAL A 119 3.02 6.31 1.89
C VAL A 119 2.43 7.33 2.86
N ILE A 120 2.94 7.34 4.09
CA ILE A 120 2.52 8.33 5.08
C ILE A 120 3.21 9.67 4.80
N THR A 121 2.47 10.76 5.00
CA THR A 121 2.94 12.11 4.76
C THR A 121 2.69 12.93 6.02
N THR A 122 3.76 13.31 6.70
CA THR A 122 3.63 13.92 8.02
C THR A 122 4.45 15.18 8.16
N GLU A 123 4.06 16.03 9.12
CA GLU A 123 4.75 17.28 9.41
C GLU A 123 6.03 17.06 10.22
N ASN A 124 6.08 15.97 11.01
CA ASN A 124 7.20 15.67 11.90
C ASN A 124 7.35 14.17 12.12
N ILE A 125 8.43 13.79 12.79
CA ILE A 125 8.76 12.38 13.06
C ILE A 125 7.75 11.73 13.99
N GLU A 126 7.25 12.45 15.01
CA GLU A 126 6.30 11.92 15.98
C GLU A 126 5.00 11.48 15.28
N GLN A 127 4.53 12.25 14.31
CA GLN A 127 3.36 11.88 13.51
C GLN A 127 3.64 10.63 12.67
N ALA A 128 4.84 10.51 12.11
CA ALA A 128 5.21 9.34 11.32
C ALA A 128 5.24 8.09 12.19
N ILE A 129 5.86 8.15 13.36
CA ILE A 129 5.90 7.05 14.33
C ILE A 129 4.48 6.67 14.75
N ALA A 130 3.60 7.65 14.99
CA ALA A 130 2.22 7.40 15.39
C ALA A 130 1.45 6.57 14.37
N ARG A 131 1.75 6.73 13.07
CA ARG A 131 1.07 6.02 11.97
C ARG A 131 1.77 4.73 11.51
N ALA A 132 2.88 4.40 12.14
CA ALA A 132 3.68 3.23 11.79
C ALA A 132 3.64 2.14 12.87
N GLY A 133 2.55 2.06 13.63
CA GLY A 133 2.33 0.99 14.59
C GLY A 133 2.35 1.42 16.06
N SER A 134 2.11 2.71 16.32
CA SER A 134 1.96 3.19 17.70
C SER A 134 0.58 3.84 17.90
N LYS A 135 0.51 5.09 18.25
CA LYS A 135 -0.72 5.76 18.70
C LYS A 135 -1.88 5.76 17.69
N ALA A 136 -1.59 5.90 16.40
CA ALA A 136 -2.62 6.03 15.35
C ALA A 136 -2.68 4.79 14.43
N GLY A 137 -2.33 3.62 14.94
CA GLY A 137 -2.35 2.38 14.17
C GLY A 137 -1.15 2.24 13.23
N ASN A 138 -1.31 1.41 12.20
CA ASN A 138 -0.25 1.14 11.21
C ASN A 138 -0.85 1.24 9.81
N LYS A 139 -0.38 2.20 9.03
CA LYS A 139 -0.89 2.44 7.67
C LYS A 139 -0.62 1.27 6.73
N GLY A 140 0.50 0.56 6.91
CA GLY A 140 0.78 -0.65 6.12
C GLY A 140 -0.24 -1.75 6.40
N TYR A 141 -0.57 -1.97 7.65
CA TYR A 141 -1.60 -2.93 8.04
C TYR A 141 -2.96 -2.55 7.42
N ASP A 142 -3.33 -1.29 7.48
CA ASP A 142 -4.60 -0.82 6.90
C ASP A 142 -4.64 -1.07 5.39
N CYS A 143 -3.53 -0.84 4.69
CA CYS A 143 -3.43 -1.11 3.25
C CYS A 143 -3.55 -2.59 2.93
N ALA A 144 -3.04 -3.48 3.79
CA ALA A 144 -3.19 -4.91 3.62
C ALA A 144 -4.67 -5.32 3.59
N LEU A 145 -5.45 -4.82 4.55
CA LEU A 145 -6.88 -5.10 4.61
C LEU A 145 -7.62 -4.52 3.40
N SER A 146 -7.29 -3.30 3.02
CA SER A 146 -7.87 -2.65 1.84
C SER A 146 -7.53 -3.40 0.55
N ALA A 147 -6.31 -3.93 0.43
CA ALA A 147 -5.91 -4.71 -0.73
C ALA A 147 -6.77 -5.98 -0.87
N ILE A 148 -6.99 -6.70 0.21
CA ILE A 148 -7.81 -7.92 0.22
C ILE A 148 -9.26 -7.58 -0.11
N GLU A 149 -9.80 -6.55 0.53
CA GLU A 149 -11.17 -6.09 0.27
C GLU A 149 -11.36 -5.72 -1.21
N MET A 150 -10.43 -4.95 -1.79
CA MET A 150 -10.53 -4.51 -3.18
C MET A 150 -10.35 -5.64 -4.18
N VAL A 151 -9.46 -6.59 -3.93
CA VAL A 151 -9.33 -7.77 -4.78
C VAL A 151 -10.64 -8.56 -4.82
N ASN A 152 -11.26 -8.77 -3.66
CA ASN A 152 -12.53 -9.48 -3.58
C ASN A 152 -13.67 -8.69 -4.22
N LEU A 153 -13.70 -7.37 -4.03
CA LEU A 153 -14.73 -6.51 -4.64
C LEU A 153 -14.64 -6.55 -6.18
N MET A 154 -13.44 -6.40 -6.73
CA MET A 154 -13.25 -6.41 -8.19
C MET A 154 -13.69 -7.70 -8.85
N LYS A 155 -13.59 -8.83 -8.15
CA LYS A 155 -14.07 -10.12 -8.67
C LYS A 155 -15.58 -10.19 -8.81
N GLN A 156 -16.32 -9.35 -8.12
CA GLN A 156 -17.78 -9.33 -8.12
C GLN A 156 -18.36 -8.32 -9.11
N LEU A 157 -17.55 -7.42 -9.63
CA LEU A 157 -17.98 -6.40 -10.58
C LEU A 157 -17.60 -6.82 -12.01
#